data_f45c7ed195f708ad1e67f1ddce56a0b9
#
_entry.id   f45c7ed195f708ad1e67f1ddce56a0b9
#
_cell.length_a   1.000
_cell.length_b   1.000
_cell.length_c   1.000
_cell.angle_alpha   90.00
_cell.angle_beta   90.00
_cell.angle_gamma   90.00
#
_symmetry.space_group_name_H-M   'P 1'
#
loop_
_entity.id
_entity.type
_entity.pdbx_description
1 polymer ?
#
loop_
_entity_poly.entity_id
_entity_poly.type
_entity_poly.pdbx_seq_one_letter_code
_entity_poly.pdbx_strand_id
1 'polypeptide(L)'
;MLLDQDIVAVSPSRTWRVLGQVLQKWNRKKSLKGTGFVQPLRPHEHWHVDISYINICGTFYYLCSILDGCSRFIIHWEIREQMTEMDVEIILQRAKEKFPEARPRIISDNGPQFIAKDFKEFIRISGMTHVRTSPYYPQSNGKLERFHATIKGECIRPGVPLSLDDARRMVEGFINHYNKVRLHSAIGYIAPVDKLNGREQEIFKERDEKLEKARELRKEKRLRAYGPVNPREKSTAPWTPLMQTA
;
A
#
# COMPACT_ATOMS: atom_id res chain seq x y z
N MET A 1 8.45 -8.78 -6.42
CA MET A 1 9.13 -8.09 -7.56
C MET A 1 9.86 -9.13 -8.41
N LEU A 2 10.23 -8.78 -9.67
CA LEU A 2 11.00 -9.69 -10.54
C LEU A 2 12.34 -10.14 -9.93
N LEU A 3 12.92 -9.33 -9.06
CA LEU A 3 14.12 -9.66 -8.28
C LEU A 3 13.84 -10.75 -7.23
N ASP A 4 12.69 -10.70 -6.57
CA ASP A 4 12.33 -11.68 -5.54
C ASP A 4 12.00 -13.06 -6.14
N GLN A 5 11.59 -13.07 -7.40
CA GLN A 5 11.30 -14.27 -8.21
C GLN A 5 12.50 -14.75 -9.03
N ASP A 6 13.68 -14.14 -8.83
CA ASP A 6 14.94 -14.43 -9.55
C ASP A 6 14.84 -14.32 -11.08
N ILE A 7 13.86 -13.58 -11.62
CA ILE A 7 13.64 -13.38 -13.05
C ILE A 7 14.60 -12.31 -13.61
N VAL A 8 14.70 -11.16 -12.94
CA VAL A 8 15.56 -10.03 -13.37
C VAL A 8 16.17 -9.33 -12.18
N ALA A 9 17.50 -9.22 -12.18
CA ALA A 9 18.25 -8.46 -11.18
C ALA A 9 18.57 -7.04 -11.68
N VAL A 10 17.59 -6.14 -11.57
CA VAL A 10 17.75 -4.70 -11.89
C VAL A 10 17.25 -3.83 -10.76
N SER A 11 17.92 -2.70 -10.55
CA SER A 11 17.46 -1.74 -9.54
C SER A 11 16.16 -1.04 -9.98
N PRO A 12 15.28 -0.64 -9.05
CA PRO A 12 14.09 0.14 -9.35
C PRO A 12 14.38 1.40 -10.17
N SER A 13 15.50 2.08 -9.89
CA SER A 13 15.92 3.29 -10.62
C SER A 13 16.26 3.02 -12.08
N ARG A 14 16.80 1.84 -12.41
CA ARG A 14 17.09 1.47 -13.79
C ARG A 14 15.82 1.10 -14.54
N THR A 15 14.94 0.34 -13.90
CA THR A 15 13.61 0.03 -14.44
C THR A 15 12.83 1.31 -14.74
N TRP A 16 12.83 2.26 -13.82
CA TRP A 16 12.19 3.57 -13.99
C TRP A 16 12.77 4.38 -15.14
N ARG A 17 14.10 4.38 -15.32
CA ARG A 17 14.75 5.06 -16.47
C ARG A 17 14.33 4.48 -17.82
N VAL A 18 14.26 3.16 -17.92
CA VAL A 18 13.84 2.48 -19.16
C VAL A 18 12.35 2.75 -19.44
N LEU A 19 11.49 2.57 -18.44
CA LEU A 19 10.05 2.84 -18.58
C LEU A 19 9.75 4.32 -18.80
N GLY A 20 10.53 5.22 -18.20
CA GLY A 20 10.35 6.67 -18.36
C GLY A 20 10.67 7.18 -19.77
N GLN A 21 11.37 6.40 -20.61
CA GLN A 21 11.55 6.69 -22.02
C GLN A 21 10.32 6.30 -22.86
N VAL A 22 9.52 5.32 -22.38
CA VAL A 22 8.35 4.79 -23.08
C VAL A 22 7.04 5.43 -22.59
N LEU A 23 6.98 5.80 -21.31
CA LEU A 23 5.79 6.38 -20.70
C LEU A 23 5.90 7.91 -20.68
N GLN A 24 4.94 8.59 -21.32
CA GLN A 24 4.84 10.06 -21.19
C GLN A 24 4.80 10.47 -19.72
N LYS A 25 5.65 11.44 -19.35
CA LYS A 25 5.71 11.98 -17.99
C LYS A 25 4.36 12.58 -17.62
N TRP A 26 3.59 11.92 -16.80
CA TRP A 26 2.42 12.52 -16.20
C TRP A 26 2.89 13.56 -15.17
N ASN A 27 2.74 14.84 -15.51
CA ASN A 27 3.02 15.96 -14.63
C ASN A 27 1.97 15.97 -13.49
N ARG A 28 2.20 15.20 -12.44
CA ARG A 28 1.45 15.36 -11.20
C ARG A 28 1.87 16.68 -10.55
N LYS A 29 0.92 17.59 -10.38
CA LYS A 29 1.11 18.77 -9.51
C LYS A 29 1.59 18.29 -8.15
N LYS A 30 2.71 18.83 -7.65
CA LYS A 30 3.18 18.55 -6.30
C LYS A 30 2.11 19.04 -5.33
N SER A 31 1.48 18.13 -4.57
CA SER A 31 0.62 18.55 -3.47
C SER A 31 1.48 19.19 -2.39
N LEU A 32 1.07 20.34 -1.90
CA LEU A 32 1.65 20.96 -0.70
C LEU A 32 1.43 19.98 0.46
N LYS A 33 2.49 19.31 0.90
CA LYS A 33 2.44 18.46 2.08
C LYS A 33 2.42 19.37 3.30
N GLY A 34 1.30 19.39 4.01
CA GLY A 34 1.23 20.05 5.32
C GLY A 34 2.28 19.42 6.27
N THR A 35 2.95 20.29 7.02
CA THR A 35 3.87 19.87 8.09
C THR A 35 3.04 19.52 9.31
N GLY A 36 2.84 18.23 9.64
CA GLY A 36 2.14 17.93 10.88
C GLY A 36 1.66 16.50 11.13
N PHE A 37 1.66 15.63 10.12
CA PHE A 37 1.28 14.25 10.37
C PHE A 37 2.52 13.39 10.63
N VAL A 38 2.69 12.94 11.87
CA VAL A 38 3.73 11.98 12.24
C VAL A 38 3.36 10.61 11.68
N GLN A 39 4.18 10.10 10.76
CA GLN A 39 3.96 8.76 10.21
C GLN A 39 4.30 7.71 11.27
N PRO A 40 3.46 6.66 11.45
CA PRO A 40 3.77 5.57 12.36
C PRO A 40 5.03 4.84 11.91
N LEU A 41 5.93 4.56 12.86
CA LEU A 41 7.18 3.85 12.62
C LEU A 41 7.03 2.35 12.82
N ARG A 42 6.09 1.93 13.66
CA ARG A 42 5.85 0.53 14.01
C ARG A 42 4.43 0.11 13.65
N PRO A 43 4.21 -1.18 13.34
CA PRO A 43 2.87 -1.74 13.24
C PRO A 43 2.04 -1.48 14.50
N HIS A 44 0.75 -1.32 14.32
CA HIS A 44 -0.24 -1.10 15.38
C HIS A 44 -0.10 0.22 16.19
N GLU A 45 0.76 1.15 15.77
CA GLU A 45 0.76 2.51 16.37
C GLU A 45 -0.48 3.30 15.94
N HIS A 46 -0.85 3.22 14.65
CA HIS A 46 -2.01 3.93 14.09
C HIS A 46 -2.89 2.96 13.30
N TRP A 47 -4.17 2.90 13.63
CA TRP A 47 -5.18 2.26 12.81
C TRP A 47 -6.08 3.32 12.19
N HIS A 48 -6.13 3.34 10.87
CA HIS A 48 -7.05 4.18 10.13
C HIS A 48 -8.36 3.45 9.97
N VAL A 49 -9.48 4.12 10.28
CA VAL A 49 -10.84 3.57 10.13
C VAL A 49 -11.62 4.50 9.22
N ASP A 50 -12.32 3.93 8.27
CA ASP A 50 -13.13 4.69 7.32
C ASP A 50 -14.26 3.83 6.76
N ILE A 51 -15.35 4.49 6.40
CA ILE A 51 -16.55 3.89 5.85
C ILE A 51 -16.70 4.37 4.41
N SER A 52 -16.81 3.45 3.48
CA SER A 52 -16.99 3.75 2.07
C SER A 52 -18.24 3.07 1.52
N TYR A 53 -18.92 3.71 0.58
CA TYR A 53 -20.06 3.11 -0.12
C TYR A 53 -19.56 2.22 -1.25
N ILE A 54 -20.18 1.05 -1.39
CA ILE A 54 -20.03 0.17 -2.56
C ILE A 54 -21.41 -0.07 -3.17
N ASN A 55 -21.50 -0.07 -4.50
CA ASN A 55 -22.73 -0.36 -5.22
C ASN A 55 -22.73 -1.83 -5.65
N ILE A 56 -23.78 -2.55 -5.32
CA ILE A 56 -24.01 -3.94 -5.70
C ILE A 56 -25.41 -4.02 -6.31
N CYS A 57 -25.51 -4.30 -7.60
CA CYS A 57 -26.76 -4.39 -8.35
C CYS A 57 -27.71 -3.20 -8.12
N GLY A 58 -27.17 -1.97 -8.06
CA GLY A 58 -27.96 -0.75 -7.85
C GLY A 58 -28.23 -0.40 -6.39
N THR A 59 -27.93 -1.27 -5.43
CA THR A 59 -28.07 -1.03 -4.00
C THR A 59 -26.74 -0.62 -3.39
N PHE A 60 -26.77 0.40 -2.52
CA PHE A 60 -25.57 0.86 -1.81
C PHE A 60 -25.42 0.15 -0.47
N TYR A 61 -24.22 -0.35 -0.24
CA TYR A 61 -23.79 -0.98 1.00
C TYR A 61 -22.61 -0.22 1.60
N TYR A 62 -22.38 -0.42 2.88
CA TYR A 62 -21.28 0.22 3.61
C TYR A 62 -20.12 -0.75 3.78
N LEU A 63 -18.95 -0.38 3.27
CA LEU A 63 -17.69 -1.07 3.54
C LEU A 63 -16.94 -0.29 4.62
N CYS A 64 -16.86 -0.82 5.83
CA CYS A 64 -15.97 -0.34 6.86
C CYS A 64 -14.66 -1.10 6.79
N SER A 65 -13.54 -0.38 6.84
CA SER A 65 -12.20 -0.97 6.76
C SER A 65 -11.28 -0.38 7.83
N ILE A 66 -10.46 -1.24 8.42
CA ILE A 66 -9.43 -0.86 9.39
C ILE A 66 -8.07 -1.19 8.79
N LEU A 67 -7.23 -0.17 8.59
CA LEU A 67 -5.92 -0.28 7.98
C LEU A 67 -4.82 0.13 8.97
N ASP A 68 -3.79 -0.71 9.12
CA ASP A 68 -2.59 -0.34 9.86
C ASP A 68 -1.79 0.72 9.09
N GLY A 69 -1.54 1.83 9.74
CA GLY A 69 -0.92 3.01 9.14
C GLY A 69 0.53 2.83 8.75
N CYS A 70 1.27 1.91 9.40
CA CYS A 70 2.66 1.59 9.12
C CYS A 70 2.78 0.58 7.97
N SER A 71 2.21 -0.60 8.16
CA SER A 71 2.34 -1.73 7.24
C SER A 71 1.42 -1.69 6.02
N ARG A 72 0.35 -0.89 6.06
CA ARG A 72 -0.74 -0.90 5.06
C ARG A 72 -1.60 -2.16 5.09
N PHE A 73 -1.42 -3.00 6.08
CA PHE A 73 -2.20 -4.22 6.27
C PHE A 73 -3.64 -3.89 6.62
N ILE A 74 -4.60 -4.55 5.97
CA ILE A 74 -6.01 -4.46 6.35
C ILE A 74 -6.25 -5.41 7.53
N ILE A 75 -6.42 -4.82 8.72
CA ILE A 75 -6.61 -5.53 10.00
C ILE A 75 -7.95 -6.24 10.01
N HIS A 76 -9.00 -5.50 9.66
CA HIS A 76 -10.36 -5.99 9.59
C HIS A 76 -11.19 -5.18 8.61
N TRP A 77 -12.28 -5.78 8.14
CA TRP A 77 -13.25 -5.14 7.25
C TRP A 77 -14.59 -5.84 7.36
N GLU A 78 -15.66 -5.12 7.11
CA GLU A 78 -17.01 -5.67 6.98
C GLU A 78 -17.83 -4.89 5.95
N ILE A 79 -18.75 -5.61 5.27
CA ILE A 79 -19.75 -5.01 4.41
C ILE A 79 -21.11 -5.22 5.06
N ARG A 80 -21.86 -4.14 5.25
CA ARG A 80 -23.18 -4.15 5.90
C ARG A 80 -24.18 -3.30 5.14
N GLU A 81 -25.46 -3.57 5.34
CA GLU A 81 -26.56 -2.78 4.78
C GLU A 81 -26.73 -1.43 5.49
N GLN A 82 -26.37 -1.39 6.76
CA GLN A 82 -26.33 -0.21 7.60
C GLN A 82 -24.98 -0.12 8.32
N MET A 83 -24.63 1.08 8.75
CA MET A 83 -23.40 1.29 9.50
C MET A 83 -23.68 2.29 10.62
N THR A 84 -24.11 1.77 11.73
CA THR A 84 -24.37 2.53 12.95
C THR A 84 -23.08 2.70 13.76
N GLU A 85 -23.13 3.48 14.83
CA GLU A 85 -22.03 3.60 15.80
C GLU A 85 -21.68 2.23 16.40
N MET A 86 -22.68 1.48 16.87
CA MET A 86 -22.51 0.14 17.44
C MET A 86 -21.85 -0.82 16.45
N ASP A 87 -22.18 -0.71 15.16
CA ASP A 87 -21.54 -1.52 14.12
C ASP A 87 -20.04 -1.26 14.03
N VAL A 88 -19.62 0.01 14.11
CA VAL A 88 -18.21 0.40 14.09
C VAL A 88 -17.50 -0.09 15.34
N GLU A 89 -18.11 -0.03 16.51
CA GLU A 89 -17.56 -0.56 17.76
C GLU A 89 -17.33 -2.07 17.67
N ILE A 90 -18.30 -2.83 17.16
CA ILE A 90 -18.16 -4.28 16.94
C ILE A 90 -17.03 -4.59 15.97
N ILE A 91 -16.91 -3.82 14.88
CA ILE A 91 -15.84 -3.99 13.88
C ILE A 91 -14.46 -3.72 14.50
N LEU A 92 -14.35 -2.67 15.31
CA LEU A 92 -13.12 -2.37 16.05
C LEU A 92 -12.80 -3.42 17.12
N GLN A 93 -13.83 -3.91 17.82
CA GLN A 93 -13.67 -4.99 18.80
C GLN A 93 -13.11 -6.26 18.13
N ARG A 94 -13.67 -6.66 16.98
CA ARG A 94 -13.17 -7.80 16.19
C ARG A 94 -11.73 -7.60 15.70
N ALA A 95 -11.38 -6.38 15.33
CA ALA A 95 -9.99 -6.04 14.99
C ALA A 95 -9.06 -6.19 16.19
N LYS A 96 -9.52 -5.73 17.38
CA LYS A 96 -8.79 -5.83 18.64
C LYS A 96 -8.61 -7.28 19.10
N GLU A 97 -9.60 -8.14 18.88
CA GLU A 97 -9.52 -9.57 19.18
C GLU A 97 -8.43 -10.29 18.36
N LYS A 98 -8.17 -9.84 17.13
CA LYS A 98 -7.07 -10.37 16.31
C LYS A 98 -5.69 -9.95 16.81
N PHE A 99 -5.60 -8.78 17.47
CA PHE A 99 -4.38 -8.19 18.00
C PHE A 99 -4.60 -7.66 19.43
N PRO A 100 -4.76 -8.55 20.44
CA PRO A 100 -5.16 -8.16 21.80
C PRO A 100 -4.21 -7.17 22.47
N GLU A 101 -2.91 -7.32 22.21
CA GLU A 101 -1.86 -6.47 22.79
C GLU A 101 -1.75 -5.07 22.15
N ALA A 102 -2.36 -4.88 20.98
CA ALA A 102 -2.29 -3.61 20.27
C ALA A 102 -3.02 -2.50 21.06
N ARG A 103 -2.42 -1.32 21.14
CA ARG A 103 -3.01 -0.10 21.73
C ARG A 103 -2.93 1.04 20.72
N PRO A 104 -3.62 0.92 19.57
CA PRO A 104 -3.46 1.86 18.50
C PRO A 104 -4.09 3.21 18.80
N ARG A 105 -3.57 4.23 18.13
CA ARG A 105 -4.29 5.46 17.91
C ARG A 105 -5.25 5.27 16.74
N ILE A 106 -6.54 5.35 16.99
CA ILE A 106 -7.57 5.29 15.95
C ILE A 106 -7.65 6.63 15.23
N ILE A 107 -7.54 6.61 13.92
CA ILE A 107 -7.65 7.79 13.06
C ILE A 107 -8.87 7.62 12.18
N SER A 108 -9.87 8.48 12.34
CA SER A 108 -11.09 8.47 11.52
C SER A 108 -11.39 9.87 10.98
N ASP A 109 -12.34 9.95 10.08
CA ASP A 109 -12.97 11.20 9.69
C ASP A 109 -13.91 11.73 10.80
N ASN A 110 -14.72 12.76 10.48
CA ASN A 110 -15.70 13.34 11.36
C ASN A 110 -17.11 12.76 11.12
N GLY A 111 -17.22 11.54 10.63
CA GLY A 111 -18.51 10.87 10.46
C GLY A 111 -19.29 10.78 11.78
N PRO A 112 -20.64 10.81 11.74
CA PRO A 112 -21.47 10.80 12.94
C PRO A 112 -21.18 9.61 13.85
N GLN A 113 -20.82 8.46 13.31
CA GLN A 113 -20.47 7.23 14.03
C GLN A 113 -19.24 7.41 14.95
N PHE A 114 -18.30 8.29 14.55
CA PHE A 114 -17.06 8.52 15.28
C PHE A 114 -17.12 9.69 16.27
N ILE A 115 -18.22 10.46 16.27
CA ILE A 115 -18.39 11.63 17.13
C ILE A 115 -19.11 11.27 18.43
N ALA A 116 -19.91 10.21 18.41
CA ALA A 116 -20.81 9.81 19.46
C ALA A 116 -20.10 9.58 20.81
N LYS A 117 -20.83 9.72 21.91
CA LYS A 117 -20.28 9.59 23.26
C LYS A 117 -19.88 8.16 23.59
N ASP A 118 -20.70 7.20 23.16
CA ASP A 118 -20.52 5.78 23.45
C ASP A 118 -19.27 5.26 22.73
N PHE A 119 -19.05 5.68 21.47
CA PHE A 119 -17.82 5.39 20.76
C PHE A 119 -16.55 5.89 21.47
N LYS A 120 -16.57 7.09 22.03
CA LYS A 120 -15.43 7.64 22.78
C LYS A 120 -15.18 6.83 24.05
N GLU A 121 -16.24 6.45 24.76
CA GLU A 121 -16.12 5.63 25.95
C GLU A 121 -15.60 4.22 25.62
N PHE A 122 -16.11 3.59 24.55
CA PHE A 122 -15.61 2.33 24.04
C PHE A 122 -14.09 2.39 23.75
N ILE A 123 -13.64 3.42 23.04
CA ILE A 123 -12.21 3.63 22.72
C ILE A 123 -11.37 3.73 24.01
N ARG A 124 -11.86 4.50 25.02
CA ARG A 124 -11.19 4.67 26.30
C ARG A 124 -11.07 3.36 27.09
N ILE A 125 -12.17 2.62 27.20
CA ILE A 125 -12.21 1.32 27.91
C ILE A 125 -11.32 0.29 27.22
N SER A 126 -11.27 0.30 25.89
CA SER A 126 -10.44 -0.60 25.09
C SER A 126 -8.94 -0.27 25.13
N GLY A 127 -8.52 0.76 25.89
CA GLY A 127 -7.14 1.20 26.01
C GLY A 127 -6.56 1.78 24.72
N MET A 128 -7.42 2.29 23.84
CA MET A 128 -7.05 2.96 22.59
C MET A 128 -7.12 4.49 22.75
N THR A 129 -6.63 5.22 21.77
CA THR A 129 -6.83 6.67 21.67
C THR A 129 -7.49 7.02 20.35
N HIS A 130 -8.25 8.10 20.29
CA HIS A 130 -8.94 8.52 19.07
C HIS A 130 -8.50 9.91 18.64
N VAL A 131 -8.17 10.04 17.36
CA VAL A 131 -7.85 11.32 16.71
C VAL A 131 -8.72 11.44 15.46
N ARG A 132 -9.54 12.48 15.45
CA ARG A 132 -10.32 12.83 14.26
C ARG A 132 -9.47 13.67 13.31
N THR A 133 -9.61 13.40 12.02
CA THR A 133 -8.97 14.22 11.00
C THR A 133 -9.59 15.63 11.01
N SER A 134 -8.75 16.65 10.97
CA SER A 134 -9.25 18.01 10.78
C SER A 134 -9.84 18.17 9.38
N PRO A 135 -10.94 18.92 9.21
CA PRO A 135 -11.51 19.22 7.89
C PRO A 135 -10.51 19.82 6.90
N TYR A 136 -9.47 20.49 7.42
CA TYR A 136 -8.41 21.10 6.62
C TYR A 136 -7.20 20.19 6.38
N TYR A 137 -7.20 18.94 6.91
CA TYR A 137 -6.11 17.97 6.78
C TYR A 137 -6.64 16.59 6.33
N PRO A 138 -7.24 16.48 5.15
CA PRO A 138 -7.74 15.21 4.63
C PRO A 138 -6.63 14.18 4.41
N GLN A 139 -5.38 14.59 4.35
CA GLN A 139 -4.23 13.72 4.12
C GLN A 139 -4.02 12.65 5.21
N SER A 140 -4.54 12.84 6.41
CA SER A 140 -4.42 11.88 7.51
C SER A 140 -5.16 10.57 7.24
N ASN A 141 -6.27 10.59 6.48
CA ASN A 141 -6.99 9.39 6.06
C ASN A 141 -6.72 8.95 4.60
N GLY A 142 -5.90 9.68 3.86
CA GLY A 142 -5.57 9.40 2.45
C GLY A 142 -4.97 8.01 2.17
N LYS A 143 -4.51 7.30 3.21
CA LYS A 143 -4.08 5.91 3.11
C LYS A 143 -5.26 4.98 2.84
N LEU A 144 -6.35 5.17 3.59
CA LEU A 144 -7.54 4.35 3.49
C LEU A 144 -8.41 4.76 2.29
N GLU A 145 -8.48 6.05 1.98
CA GLU A 145 -9.11 6.55 0.76
C GLU A 145 -8.50 5.89 -0.50
N ARG A 146 -7.17 5.79 -0.54
CA ARG A 146 -6.47 5.09 -1.64
C ARG A 146 -6.80 3.61 -1.68
N PHE A 147 -6.89 2.95 -0.52
CA PHE A 147 -7.31 1.55 -0.45
C PHE A 147 -8.74 1.39 -0.97
N HIS A 148 -9.68 2.25 -0.55
CA HIS A 148 -11.06 2.23 -1.04
C HIS A 148 -11.16 2.48 -2.55
N ALA A 149 -10.35 3.38 -3.10
CA ALA A 149 -10.28 3.58 -4.54
C ALA A 149 -9.76 2.32 -5.25
N THR A 150 -8.75 1.66 -4.68
CA THR A 150 -8.15 0.44 -5.22
C THR A 150 -9.15 -0.72 -5.22
N ILE A 151 -9.81 -1.01 -4.08
CA ILE A 151 -10.78 -2.12 -4.01
C ILE A 151 -12.00 -1.90 -4.91
N LYS A 152 -12.47 -0.65 -5.02
CA LYS A 152 -13.56 -0.32 -5.94
C LYS A 152 -13.15 -0.50 -7.40
N GLY A 153 -11.94 -0.07 -7.77
CA GLY A 153 -11.44 -0.11 -9.15
C GLY A 153 -10.96 -1.48 -9.60
N GLU A 154 -10.37 -2.27 -8.70
CA GLU A 154 -9.71 -3.53 -9.05
C GLU A 154 -10.52 -4.77 -8.65
N CYS A 155 -11.49 -4.65 -7.73
CA CYS A 155 -12.31 -5.77 -7.26
C CYS A 155 -13.80 -5.58 -7.60
N ILE A 156 -14.45 -4.55 -7.05
CA ILE A 156 -15.90 -4.41 -7.14
C ILE A 156 -16.38 -4.12 -8.56
N ARG A 157 -15.80 -3.11 -9.23
CA ARG A 157 -16.23 -2.71 -10.58
C ARG A 157 -16.00 -3.80 -11.64
N PRO A 158 -14.80 -4.42 -11.71
CA PRO A 158 -14.57 -5.49 -12.70
C PRO A 158 -15.31 -6.77 -12.37
N GLY A 159 -15.51 -7.07 -11.07
CA GLY A 159 -16.11 -8.32 -10.61
C GLY A 159 -17.64 -8.34 -10.68
N VAL A 160 -18.29 -7.16 -10.71
CA VAL A 160 -19.73 -7.03 -10.84
C VAL A 160 -20.50 -7.99 -9.90
N PRO A 161 -20.36 -7.87 -8.55
CA PRO A 161 -20.99 -8.79 -7.61
C PRO A 161 -22.51 -8.74 -7.74
N LEU A 162 -23.16 -9.92 -7.73
CA LEU A 162 -24.58 -10.08 -7.93
C LEU A 162 -25.39 -10.06 -6.61
N SER A 163 -24.70 -10.24 -5.48
CA SER A 163 -25.33 -10.22 -4.15
C SER A 163 -24.32 -9.71 -3.10
N LEU A 164 -24.82 -9.41 -1.90
CA LEU A 164 -23.98 -9.03 -0.77
C LEU A 164 -22.98 -10.12 -0.39
N ASP A 165 -23.38 -11.38 -0.41
CA ASP A 165 -22.51 -12.51 -0.07
C ASP A 165 -21.48 -12.77 -1.16
N ASP A 166 -21.84 -12.54 -2.42
CA ASP A 166 -20.89 -12.58 -3.52
C ASP A 166 -19.84 -11.47 -3.38
N ALA A 167 -20.25 -10.26 -3.08
CA ALA A 167 -19.36 -9.15 -2.79
C ALA A 167 -18.42 -9.44 -1.62
N ARG A 168 -18.92 -10.06 -0.55
CA ARG A 168 -18.09 -10.46 0.61
C ARG A 168 -17.01 -11.45 0.21
N ARG A 169 -17.35 -12.49 -0.55
CA ARG A 169 -16.37 -13.48 -1.05
C ARG A 169 -15.29 -12.85 -1.91
N MET A 170 -15.70 -11.99 -2.84
CA MET A 170 -14.77 -11.28 -3.72
C MET A 170 -13.83 -10.35 -2.95
N VAL A 171 -14.37 -9.57 -2.02
CA VAL A 171 -13.61 -8.66 -1.17
C VAL A 171 -12.65 -9.43 -0.26
N GLU A 172 -13.07 -10.58 0.29
CA GLU A 172 -12.20 -11.45 1.09
C GLU A 172 -11.00 -11.94 0.28
N GLY A 173 -11.22 -12.47 -0.92
CA GLY A 173 -10.17 -12.90 -1.82
C GLY A 173 -9.21 -11.76 -2.18
N PHE A 174 -9.78 -10.59 -2.50
CA PHE A 174 -9.00 -9.40 -2.83
C PHE A 174 -8.14 -8.93 -1.64
N ILE A 175 -8.70 -8.85 -0.43
CA ILE A 175 -7.97 -8.40 0.76
C ILE A 175 -6.89 -9.42 1.16
N ASN A 176 -7.16 -10.71 1.01
CA ASN A 176 -6.14 -11.74 1.21
C ASN A 176 -4.95 -11.55 0.26
N HIS A 177 -5.21 -11.33 -1.03
CA HIS A 177 -4.17 -11.01 -2.01
C HIS A 177 -3.47 -9.68 -1.70
N TYR A 178 -4.24 -8.63 -1.36
CA TYR A 178 -3.73 -7.32 -0.98
C TYR A 178 -2.76 -7.38 0.20
N ASN A 179 -3.12 -8.12 1.24
CA ASN A 179 -2.32 -8.24 2.45
C ASN A 179 -1.07 -9.11 2.27
N LYS A 180 -1.18 -10.22 1.51
CA LYS A 180 -0.14 -11.26 1.47
C LYS A 180 0.74 -11.22 0.23
N VAL A 181 0.26 -10.67 -0.89
CA VAL A 181 0.92 -10.79 -2.20
C VAL A 181 1.21 -9.43 -2.82
N ARG A 182 0.27 -8.48 -2.72
CA ARG A 182 0.40 -7.18 -3.35
C ARG A 182 1.58 -6.39 -2.80
N LEU A 183 2.47 -5.96 -3.67
CA LEU A 183 3.63 -5.15 -3.31
C LEU A 183 3.27 -3.66 -3.27
N HIS A 184 3.62 -3.00 -2.17
CA HIS A 184 3.30 -1.59 -1.94
C HIS A 184 4.53 -0.69 -2.03
N SER A 185 4.51 0.27 -2.96
CA SER A 185 5.61 1.23 -3.14
C SER A 185 5.90 2.08 -1.89
N ALA A 186 4.85 2.39 -1.11
CA ALA A 186 4.98 3.20 0.11
C ALA A 186 5.75 2.50 1.25
N ILE A 187 5.92 1.20 1.19
CA ILE A 187 6.64 0.37 2.17
C ILE A 187 7.82 -0.40 1.54
N GLY A 188 8.38 0.11 0.44
CA GLY A 188 9.55 -0.50 -0.20
C GLY A 188 9.25 -1.69 -1.09
N TYR A 189 8.05 -1.75 -1.68
CA TYR A 189 7.62 -2.85 -2.55
C TYR A 189 7.68 -4.22 -1.89
N ILE A 190 7.26 -4.30 -0.62
CA ILE A 190 7.00 -5.54 0.09
C ILE A 190 5.50 -5.73 0.30
N ALA A 191 5.08 -6.95 0.65
CA ALA A 191 3.69 -7.20 1.01
C ALA A 191 3.36 -6.60 2.40
N PRO A 192 2.14 -6.11 2.62
CA PRO A 192 1.72 -5.59 3.92
C PRO A 192 1.98 -6.53 5.08
N VAL A 193 1.78 -7.83 4.91
CA VAL A 193 2.02 -8.84 5.94
C VAL A 193 3.50 -8.93 6.33
N ASP A 194 4.42 -8.78 5.39
CA ASP A 194 5.86 -8.83 5.67
C ASP A 194 6.29 -7.63 6.52
N LYS A 195 5.75 -6.45 6.21
CA LYS A 195 5.98 -5.25 7.01
C LYS A 195 5.34 -5.37 8.40
N LEU A 196 4.12 -5.94 8.50
CA LEU A 196 3.43 -6.17 9.76
C LEU A 196 4.25 -7.07 10.68
N ASN A 197 4.86 -8.11 10.12
CA ASN A 197 5.67 -9.10 10.84
C ASN A 197 7.14 -8.67 11.04
N GLY A 198 7.52 -7.46 10.63
CA GLY A 198 8.89 -6.93 10.80
C GLY A 198 9.94 -7.55 9.89
N ARG A 199 9.55 -8.27 8.83
CA ARG A 199 10.48 -8.95 7.89
C ARG A 199 11.11 -8.03 6.84
N GLU A 200 10.82 -6.74 6.90
CA GLU A 200 11.26 -5.78 5.90
C GLU A 200 12.77 -5.73 5.70
N GLN A 201 13.54 -5.74 6.82
CA GLN A 201 15.00 -5.65 6.77
C GLN A 201 15.62 -6.89 6.15
N GLU A 202 15.07 -8.06 6.46
CA GLU A 202 15.47 -9.33 5.88
C GLU A 202 15.31 -9.32 4.36
N ILE A 203 14.11 -8.93 3.89
CA ILE A 203 13.78 -8.86 2.46
C ILE A 203 14.67 -7.84 1.74
N PHE A 204 14.94 -6.68 2.34
CA PHE A 204 15.80 -5.66 1.74
C PHE A 204 17.23 -6.16 1.64
N LYS A 205 17.76 -6.82 2.67
CA LYS A 205 19.10 -7.42 2.66
C LYS A 205 19.23 -8.48 1.56
N GLU A 206 18.28 -9.39 1.45
CA GLU A 206 18.27 -10.40 0.38
C GLU A 206 18.28 -9.76 -1.02
N ARG A 207 17.51 -8.69 -1.20
CA ARG A 207 17.47 -7.93 -2.48
C ARG A 207 18.80 -7.27 -2.80
N ASP A 208 19.46 -6.69 -1.81
CA ASP A 208 20.76 -6.05 -1.98
C ASP A 208 21.84 -7.09 -2.31
N GLU A 209 21.84 -8.24 -1.64
CA GLU A 209 22.72 -9.35 -1.97
C GLU A 209 22.54 -9.88 -3.39
N LYS A 210 21.27 -10.08 -3.83
CA LYS A 210 20.95 -10.48 -5.21
C LYS A 210 21.41 -9.44 -6.24
N LEU A 211 21.24 -8.15 -5.94
CA LEU A 211 21.71 -7.06 -6.79
C LEU A 211 23.22 -7.03 -6.90
N GLU A 212 23.95 -7.26 -5.81
CA GLU A 212 25.41 -7.27 -5.82
C GLU A 212 25.96 -8.46 -6.60
N LYS A 213 25.47 -9.68 -6.34
CA LYS A 213 25.81 -10.87 -7.15
C LYS A 213 25.58 -10.64 -8.65
N ALA A 214 24.46 -10.02 -9.00
CA ALA A 214 24.17 -9.70 -10.40
C ALA A 214 25.09 -8.62 -10.98
N ARG A 215 25.61 -7.69 -10.18
CA ARG A 215 26.64 -6.70 -10.60
C ARG A 215 27.98 -7.38 -10.86
N GLU A 216 28.39 -8.25 -9.97
CA GLU A 216 29.64 -9.03 -10.12
C GLU A 216 29.60 -9.89 -11.38
N LEU A 217 28.55 -10.68 -11.58
CA LEU A 217 28.37 -11.49 -12.79
C LEU A 217 28.42 -10.65 -14.08
N ARG A 218 27.80 -9.46 -14.07
CA ARG A 218 27.86 -8.56 -15.24
C ARG A 218 29.28 -7.98 -15.47
N LYS A 219 30.00 -7.69 -14.39
CA LYS A 219 31.39 -7.24 -14.47
C LYS A 219 32.28 -8.32 -15.05
N GLU A 220 32.18 -9.56 -14.57
CA GLU A 220 32.91 -10.69 -15.10
C GLU A 220 32.59 -10.96 -16.58
N LYS A 221 31.32 -10.99 -16.97
CA LYS A 221 30.90 -11.17 -18.38
C LYS A 221 31.48 -10.07 -19.27
N ARG A 222 31.51 -8.82 -18.79
CA ARG A 222 32.14 -7.71 -19.52
C ARG A 222 33.61 -7.87 -19.66
N LEU A 223 34.33 -8.25 -18.60
CA LEU A 223 35.79 -8.48 -18.64
C LEU A 223 36.14 -9.63 -19.60
N ARG A 224 35.36 -10.70 -19.63
CA ARG A 224 35.53 -11.82 -20.58
C ARG A 224 35.30 -11.40 -22.03
N ALA A 225 34.29 -10.54 -22.27
CA ALA A 225 33.91 -10.14 -23.63
C ALA A 225 34.80 -9.04 -24.22
N TYR A 226 35.32 -8.11 -23.40
CA TYR A 226 36.01 -6.90 -23.87
C TYR A 226 37.38 -6.69 -23.24
N GLY A 227 37.87 -7.59 -22.39
CA GLY A 227 39.10 -7.40 -21.62
C GLY A 227 39.01 -6.29 -20.56
N PRO A 228 40.09 -6.01 -19.81
CA PRO A 228 40.14 -4.95 -18.82
C PRO A 228 40.01 -3.58 -19.52
N VAL A 229 38.95 -2.82 -19.13
CA VAL A 229 38.74 -1.46 -19.65
C VAL A 229 39.82 -0.55 -19.13
N ASN A 230 40.62 -0.01 -20.04
CA ASN A 230 41.62 1.03 -19.72
C ASN A 230 40.86 2.29 -19.24
N PRO A 231 41.06 2.81 -18.01
CA PRO A 231 40.31 3.95 -17.48
C PRO A 231 40.49 5.25 -18.27
N ARG A 232 41.46 5.29 -19.20
CA ARG A 232 41.80 6.49 -19.98
C ARG A 232 41.08 6.63 -21.32
N GLU A 233 40.38 5.60 -21.80
CA GLU A 233 39.56 5.68 -23.01
C GLU A 233 38.10 5.96 -22.67
N LYS A 234 37.78 7.19 -22.28
CA LYS A 234 36.42 7.69 -22.41
C LYS A 234 36.13 7.79 -23.89
N SER A 235 35.36 6.82 -24.41
CA SER A 235 34.91 6.79 -25.80
C SER A 235 34.30 8.16 -26.19
N THR A 236 35.02 8.85 -27.07
CA THR A 236 34.52 9.97 -27.86
C THR A 236 33.87 9.48 -29.14
N ALA A 237 33.17 8.35 -29.09
CA ALA A 237 32.40 7.89 -30.25
C ALA A 237 31.13 8.76 -30.37
N PRO A 238 30.98 9.49 -31.50
CA PRO A 238 29.75 10.26 -31.73
C PRO A 238 28.58 9.31 -31.91
N TRP A 239 27.51 9.60 -31.23
CA TRP A 239 26.24 8.91 -31.34
C TRP A 239 25.65 9.12 -32.75
N THR A 240 25.69 8.13 -33.60
CA THR A 240 25.04 8.17 -34.91
C THR A 240 23.60 7.66 -34.76
N PRO A 241 22.56 8.46 -35.06
CA PRO A 241 21.18 7.99 -35.08
C PRO A 241 21.00 7.02 -36.26
N LEU A 242 20.43 5.84 -36.01
CA LEU A 242 19.93 4.96 -37.04
C LEU A 242 18.88 5.72 -37.87
N MET A 243 19.20 6.06 -39.08
CA MET A 243 18.24 6.57 -40.08
C MET A 243 17.18 5.49 -40.29
N GLN A 244 15.93 5.90 -40.13
CA GLN A 244 14.76 5.15 -40.62
C GLN A 244 14.88 5.04 -42.13
N THR A 245 14.99 3.82 -42.65
CA THR A 245 14.69 3.54 -44.05
C THR A 245 13.21 3.25 -44.20
N ALA A 246 12.62 3.85 -45.18
CA ALA A 246 11.23 3.91 -45.60
C ALA A 246 10.45 2.59 -45.66
#